data_9206051bfd24bd4b2655849ceb9fa416
#
_entry.id   9206051bfd24bd4b2655849ceb9fa416
#
_cell.length_a   1.000
_cell.length_b   1.000
_cell.length_c   1.000
_cell.angle_alpha   90.00
_cell.angle_beta   90.00
_cell.angle_gamma   90.00
#
_symmetry.space_group_name_H-M   'P 1'
#
loop_
_entity.id
_entity.type
_entity.pdbx_description
1 polymer ?
#
loop_
_entity_poly.entity_id
_entity_poly.type
_entity_poly.pdbx_seq_one_letter_code
_entity_poly.pdbx_strand_id
1 'polypeptide(L)'
;TNNSLLITDNYTGDVKTTAWTQIKYPTTGLNGAQFDFVTSKANIPAEFMGKKVVVALRHTCAAKSSTWEVKTLSVLAGKVDETTPDTPVTPGAGEAKGTGTKADPFNSVAANKAASALAAGAESEQEYYIKGKICKIAQAYKADQWGNASFYISDDGTETGKFYCFHLLYLNNEKYTEGKTNIAVGDEVVVCAKIMNYMGNTPETVGNKGYLVELKSNGGTTPDTPEESGSLKGDLVY
;
A
#
# COMPACT_ATOMS: atom_id res chain seq x y z
N THR A 1 -6.45 12.19 27.96
CA THR A 1 -5.54 12.49 26.84
C THR A 1 -6.35 13.09 25.71
N ASN A 2 -5.89 14.18 25.12
CA ASN A 2 -6.57 14.80 23.97
C ASN A 2 -5.54 15.12 22.88
N ASN A 3 -5.79 14.62 21.66
CA ASN A 3 -4.99 14.86 20.47
C ASN A 3 -5.78 15.84 19.58
N SER A 4 -5.14 16.89 19.12
CA SER A 4 -5.79 17.91 18.29
C SER A 4 -4.93 18.25 17.07
N LEU A 5 -5.57 18.32 15.92
CA LEU A 5 -5.00 18.90 14.70
C LEU A 5 -5.45 20.35 14.60
N LEU A 6 -4.49 21.26 14.48
CA LEU A 6 -4.73 22.70 14.54
C LEU A 6 -4.19 23.36 13.27
N ILE A 7 -4.83 24.45 12.85
CA ILE A 7 -4.43 25.25 11.68
C ILE A 7 -4.55 26.73 11.98
N THR A 8 -3.68 27.52 11.39
CA THR A 8 -3.75 29.00 11.39
C THR A 8 -3.16 29.57 10.12
N ASP A 9 -3.64 30.72 9.69
CA ASP A 9 -3.03 31.56 8.63
C ASP A 9 -2.26 32.77 9.21
N ASN A 10 -2.22 32.89 10.56
CA ASN A 10 -1.54 33.98 11.25
C ASN A 10 -0.69 33.44 12.42
N TYR A 11 0.39 32.73 12.08
CA TYR A 11 1.31 32.24 13.09
C TYR A 11 2.20 33.34 13.66
N THR A 12 2.14 33.56 14.97
CA THR A 12 2.84 34.67 15.68
C THR A 12 4.31 34.35 16.00
N GLY A 13 4.81 33.15 15.67
CA GLY A 13 6.13 32.69 16.08
C GLY A 13 6.14 31.93 17.42
N ASP A 14 5.05 32.00 18.17
CA ASP A 14 4.86 31.24 19.42
C ASP A 14 3.52 30.48 19.40
N VAL A 15 3.59 29.19 19.65
CA VAL A 15 2.40 28.30 19.65
C VAL A 15 1.40 28.65 20.75
N LYS A 16 1.84 29.31 21.83
CA LYS A 16 0.99 29.68 22.98
C LYS A 16 0.19 30.95 22.73
N THR A 17 0.73 31.87 21.92
CA THR A 17 0.11 33.17 21.63
C THR A 17 -0.64 33.17 20.31
N THR A 18 -0.43 32.14 19.47
CA THR A 18 -1.12 31.98 18.20
C THR A 18 -2.57 31.55 18.41
N ALA A 19 -3.48 32.22 17.70
CA ALA A 19 -4.87 31.77 17.60
C ALA A 19 -4.97 30.57 16.64
N TRP A 20 -5.47 29.44 17.13
CA TRP A 20 -5.58 28.21 16.40
C TRP A 20 -7.04 27.83 16.14
N THR A 21 -7.34 27.40 14.93
CA THR A 21 -8.58 26.72 14.58
C THR A 21 -8.35 25.21 14.63
N GLN A 22 -9.23 24.48 15.32
CA GLN A 22 -9.15 23.02 15.36
C GLN A 22 -9.79 22.40 14.13
N ILE A 23 -9.05 21.54 13.45
CA ILE A 23 -9.58 20.69 12.39
C ILE A 23 -10.17 19.44 13.05
N LYS A 24 -11.45 19.18 12.79
CA LYS A 24 -12.10 17.92 13.20
C LYS A 24 -11.68 16.82 12.24
N TYR A 25 -11.29 15.67 12.76
CA TYR A 25 -10.92 14.48 11.99
C TYR A 25 -11.48 13.22 12.66
N PRO A 26 -11.79 12.16 11.89
CA PRO A 26 -12.21 10.88 12.44
C PRO A 26 -11.18 10.32 13.40
N THR A 27 -11.62 9.85 14.57
CA THR A 27 -10.75 9.26 15.60
C THR A 27 -10.97 7.76 15.77
N THR A 28 -11.82 7.17 14.95
CA THR A 28 -12.09 5.72 14.95
C THR A 28 -10.81 4.95 14.69
N GLY A 29 -10.50 3.99 15.56
CA GLY A 29 -9.27 3.18 15.44
C GLY A 29 -7.99 3.85 15.95
N LEU A 30 -8.00 5.16 16.25
CA LEU A 30 -6.80 5.87 16.75
C LEU A 30 -6.41 5.50 18.19
N ASN A 31 -7.27 4.77 18.90
CA ASN A 31 -7.00 4.25 20.25
C ASN A 31 -6.68 2.76 20.22
N GLY A 32 -6.18 2.28 19.10
CA GLY A 32 -5.85 0.87 18.89
C GLY A 32 -4.87 0.34 19.93
N ALA A 33 -5.04 -0.90 20.32
CA ALA A 33 -4.28 -1.53 21.38
C ALA A 33 -2.84 -1.89 21.01
N GLN A 34 -2.36 -1.65 19.81
CA GLN A 34 -1.10 -2.20 19.36
C GLN A 34 -0.50 -1.37 18.24
N PHE A 35 0.24 -0.33 18.47
CA PHE A 35 1.16 0.33 17.51
C PHE A 35 0.77 0.31 16.01
N ASP A 36 -0.51 0.06 15.70
CA ASP A 36 -1.04 0.07 14.35
C ASP A 36 -1.31 1.50 13.92
N PHE A 37 -0.66 1.94 12.85
CA PHE A 37 -0.90 3.26 12.29
C PHE A 37 -2.20 3.25 11.49
N VAL A 38 -3.14 4.11 11.88
CA VAL A 38 -4.41 4.33 11.20
C VAL A 38 -4.35 5.66 10.44
N THR A 39 -4.82 5.68 9.21
CA THR A 39 -4.96 6.92 8.44
C THR A 39 -6.26 7.61 8.80
N SER A 40 -6.18 8.89 9.15
CA SER A 40 -7.32 9.75 9.31
C SER A 40 -7.23 10.93 8.35
N LYS A 41 -8.36 11.34 7.77
CA LYS A 41 -8.45 12.41 6.79
C LYS A 41 -9.43 13.46 7.24
N ALA A 42 -9.16 14.72 6.94
CA ALA A 42 -10.05 15.83 7.20
C ALA A 42 -9.94 16.88 6.09
N ASN A 43 -11.02 17.60 5.85
CA ASN A 43 -10.98 18.77 4.98
C ASN A 43 -10.36 19.96 5.73
N ILE A 44 -9.52 20.73 5.04
CA ILE A 44 -9.08 22.04 5.51
C ILE A 44 -10.31 22.96 5.48
N PRO A 45 -10.62 23.69 6.57
CA PRO A 45 -11.73 24.63 6.58
C PRO A 45 -11.63 25.67 5.45
N ALA A 46 -12.77 26.03 4.86
CA ALA A 46 -12.85 26.84 3.66
C ALA A 46 -12.14 28.22 3.80
N GLU A 47 -12.14 28.78 5.00
CA GLU A 47 -11.49 30.05 5.32
C GLU A 47 -9.96 30.03 5.17
N PHE A 48 -9.33 28.84 5.10
CA PHE A 48 -7.89 28.68 4.92
C PHE A 48 -7.50 28.30 3.48
N MET A 49 -8.47 28.11 2.59
CA MET A 49 -8.20 27.74 1.22
C MET A 49 -7.48 28.85 0.46
N GLY A 50 -6.42 28.49 -0.27
CA GLY A 50 -5.59 29.43 -1.03
C GLY A 50 -4.66 30.32 -0.17
N LYS A 51 -4.60 30.12 1.13
CA LYS A 51 -3.75 30.87 2.04
C LYS A 51 -2.49 30.06 2.41
N LYS A 52 -1.44 30.80 2.80
CA LYS A 52 -0.29 30.19 3.48
C LYS A 52 -0.70 29.89 4.92
N VAL A 53 -0.59 28.62 5.32
CA VAL A 53 -1.03 28.17 6.62
C VAL A 53 0.07 27.44 7.37
N VAL A 54 -0.05 27.41 8.69
CA VAL A 54 0.75 26.55 9.58
C VAL A 54 -0.19 25.53 10.21
N VAL A 55 0.22 24.27 10.19
CA VAL A 55 -0.50 23.16 10.83
C VAL A 55 0.28 22.71 12.06
N ALA A 56 -0.42 22.43 13.16
CA ALA A 56 0.17 21.96 14.39
C ALA A 56 -0.56 20.73 14.93
N LEU A 57 0.22 19.83 15.51
CA LEU A 57 -0.26 18.66 16.26
C LEU A 57 -0.11 18.95 17.74
N ARG A 58 -1.23 18.94 18.49
CA ARG A 58 -1.24 19.19 19.92
C ARG A 58 -1.65 17.93 20.67
N HIS A 59 -0.75 17.45 21.52
CA HIS A 59 -1.00 16.35 22.45
C HIS A 59 -1.12 16.87 23.87
N THR A 60 -2.20 16.53 24.58
CA THR A 60 -2.44 16.93 25.94
C THR A 60 -2.66 15.71 26.83
N CYS A 61 -1.81 15.54 27.85
CA CYS A 61 -1.95 14.53 28.90
C CYS A 61 -2.36 15.19 30.23
N ALA A 62 -3.34 14.62 30.92
CA ALA A 62 -3.76 15.10 32.22
C ALA A 62 -2.96 14.45 33.37
N ALA A 63 -3.26 13.20 33.73
CA ALA A 63 -2.69 12.56 34.93
C ALA A 63 -1.85 11.30 34.66
N LYS A 64 -1.86 10.76 33.47
CA LYS A 64 -1.07 9.58 33.06
C LYS A 64 -0.36 9.89 31.77
N SER A 65 0.89 9.44 31.67
CA SER A 65 1.63 9.53 30.40
C SER A 65 0.92 8.69 29.35
N SER A 66 0.77 9.25 28.15
CA SER A 66 0.30 8.54 26.98
C SER A 66 1.12 8.99 25.79
N THR A 67 1.24 8.15 24.82
CA THR A 67 1.98 8.41 23.58
C THR A 67 0.97 8.70 22.47
N TRP A 68 1.31 9.64 21.61
CA TRP A 68 0.67 9.84 20.32
C TRP A 68 1.75 9.82 19.24
N GLU A 69 1.71 8.80 18.42
CA GLU A 69 2.66 8.62 17.34
C GLU A 69 2.03 9.05 16.01
N VAL A 70 2.74 9.88 15.27
CA VAL A 70 2.33 10.34 13.94
C VAL A 70 3.42 9.94 12.94
N LYS A 71 3.10 9.01 12.06
CA LYS A 71 4.04 8.53 11.05
C LYS A 71 4.19 9.51 9.88
N THR A 72 3.08 10.08 9.43
CA THR A 72 3.06 10.97 8.27
C THR A 72 1.95 11.98 8.40
N LEU A 73 2.23 13.24 8.05
CA LEU A 73 1.24 14.29 7.85
C LEU A 73 1.38 14.80 6.41
N SER A 74 0.29 14.77 5.65
CA SER A 74 0.26 15.21 4.25
C SER A 74 -0.91 16.16 4.01
N VAL A 75 -0.69 17.15 3.15
CA VAL A 75 -1.74 18.03 2.63
C VAL A 75 -1.87 17.74 1.14
N LEU A 76 -3.04 17.30 0.72
CA LEU A 76 -3.30 16.88 -0.66
C LEU A 76 -4.40 17.75 -1.27
N ALA A 77 -4.35 17.92 -2.59
CA ALA A 77 -5.46 18.56 -3.32
C ALA A 77 -6.67 17.62 -3.38
N GLY A 78 -7.87 18.16 -3.21
CA GLY A 78 -9.14 17.42 -3.26
C GLY A 78 -10.00 17.68 -2.04
N LYS A 79 -11.16 17.02 -1.99
CA LYS A 79 -12.06 17.00 -0.84
C LYS A 79 -12.22 15.58 -0.34
N VAL A 80 -12.41 15.44 0.97
CA VAL A 80 -12.83 14.19 1.59
C VAL A 80 -14.37 14.18 1.62
N ASP A 81 -15.00 13.14 1.09
CA ASP A 81 -16.45 12.95 1.23
C ASP A 81 -16.77 12.54 2.68
N GLU A 82 -17.52 13.40 3.38
CA GLU A 82 -17.86 13.22 4.79
C GLU A 82 -18.91 12.11 5.06
N THR A 83 -19.42 11.46 4.01
CA THR A 83 -20.57 10.55 4.10
C THR A 83 -20.22 9.07 4.21
N THR A 84 -18.96 8.68 4.15
CA THR A 84 -18.55 7.27 4.30
C THR A 84 -17.78 7.07 5.61
N PRO A 85 -18.14 6.08 6.44
CA PRO A 85 -17.28 5.63 7.53
C PRO A 85 -15.94 5.17 6.92
N ASP A 86 -14.86 5.81 7.31
CA ASP A 86 -13.53 5.52 6.79
C ASP A 86 -13.13 4.06 7.12
N THR A 87 -13.19 3.22 6.10
CA THR A 87 -12.36 2.01 6.11
C THR A 87 -10.90 2.47 6.04
N PRO A 88 -9.96 1.89 6.81
CA PRO A 88 -8.57 2.35 6.81
C PRO A 88 -8.00 2.32 5.40
N VAL A 89 -7.90 3.48 4.76
CA VAL A 89 -7.24 3.61 3.46
C VAL A 89 -5.78 3.96 3.69
N THR A 90 -4.91 3.13 3.26
CA THR A 90 -3.46 3.38 3.23
C THR A 90 -3.18 4.68 2.47
N PRO A 91 -2.38 5.62 3.00
CA PRO A 91 -2.08 6.88 2.32
C PRO A 91 -1.49 6.63 0.94
N GLY A 92 -2.07 7.25 -0.09
CA GLY A 92 -1.59 7.15 -1.47
C GLY A 92 -2.15 5.97 -2.28
N ALA A 93 -3.03 5.13 -1.70
CA ALA A 93 -3.79 4.19 -2.50
C ALA A 93 -4.70 4.99 -3.44
N GLY A 94 -4.58 4.78 -4.73
CA GLY A 94 -5.44 5.34 -5.76
C GLY A 94 -6.93 4.98 -5.55
N GLU A 95 -7.77 5.36 -6.48
CA GLU A 95 -9.19 4.99 -6.47
C GLU A 95 -9.37 3.48 -6.70
N ALA A 96 -10.33 2.84 -6.02
CA ALA A 96 -10.71 1.46 -6.28
C ALA A 96 -11.32 1.34 -7.69
N LYS A 97 -10.75 0.50 -8.55
CA LYS A 97 -11.14 0.32 -9.94
C LYS A 97 -11.31 -1.14 -10.29
N GLY A 98 -12.17 -1.39 -11.29
CA GLY A 98 -12.48 -2.72 -11.79
C GLY A 98 -13.58 -3.42 -11.00
N THR A 99 -14.13 -4.46 -11.63
CA THR A 99 -15.19 -5.32 -11.07
C THR A 99 -14.68 -6.70 -10.63
N GLY A 100 -13.38 -6.95 -10.82
CA GLY A 100 -12.73 -8.23 -10.48
C GLY A 100 -13.00 -9.35 -11.48
N THR A 101 -13.56 -9.03 -12.64
CA THR A 101 -13.74 -9.97 -13.74
C THR A 101 -12.50 -10.00 -14.65
N LYS A 102 -12.38 -11.02 -15.50
CA LYS A 102 -11.28 -11.10 -16.47
C LYS A 102 -11.24 -9.91 -17.42
N ALA A 103 -12.41 -9.40 -17.82
CA ALA A 103 -12.53 -8.26 -18.72
C ALA A 103 -12.25 -6.91 -18.03
N ASP A 104 -12.45 -6.85 -16.71
CA ASP A 104 -12.29 -5.65 -15.89
C ASP A 104 -11.70 -6.04 -14.52
N PRO A 105 -10.41 -6.35 -14.46
CA PRO A 105 -9.75 -6.77 -13.23
C PRO A 105 -9.77 -5.69 -12.16
N PHE A 106 -9.86 -6.08 -10.89
CA PHE A 106 -9.59 -5.18 -9.78
C PHE A 106 -8.18 -4.60 -9.88
N ASN A 107 -8.03 -3.35 -9.54
CA ASN A 107 -6.72 -2.82 -9.16
C ASN A 107 -6.38 -3.24 -7.71
N SER A 108 -5.18 -2.94 -7.23
CA SER A 108 -4.74 -3.31 -5.87
C SER A 108 -5.64 -2.73 -4.78
N VAL A 109 -6.14 -1.53 -4.98
CA VAL A 109 -7.03 -0.83 -4.05
C VAL A 109 -8.41 -1.50 -3.96
N ALA A 110 -9.00 -1.87 -5.11
CA ALA A 110 -10.27 -2.58 -5.15
C ALA A 110 -10.16 -3.97 -4.52
N ALA A 111 -9.04 -4.69 -4.78
CA ALA A 111 -8.77 -5.99 -4.18
C ALA A 111 -8.64 -5.91 -2.66
N ASN A 112 -7.90 -4.92 -2.13
CA ASN A 112 -7.82 -4.65 -0.70
C ASN A 112 -9.19 -4.38 -0.09
N LYS A 113 -9.99 -3.52 -0.73
CA LYS A 113 -11.34 -3.18 -0.27
C LYS A 113 -12.25 -4.40 -0.25
N ALA A 114 -12.24 -5.21 -1.31
CA ALA A 114 -13.08 -6.41 -1.41
C ALA A 114 -12.68 -7.46 -0.38
N ALA A 115 -11.38 -7.73 -0.20
CA ALA A 115 -10.90 -8.68 0.79
C ALA A 115 -11.17 -8.21 2.23
N SER A 116 -10.94 -6.92 2.54
CA SER A 116 -11.21 -6.34 3.86
C SER A 116 -12.69 -6.36 4.26
N ALA A 117 -13.60 -6.43 3.30
CA ALA A 117 -15.04 -6.54 3.57
C ALA A 117 -15.46 -7.94 4.02
N LEU A 118 -14.60 -8.95 3.87
CA LEU A 118 -14.85 -10.31 4.34
C LEU A 118 -14.64 -10.41 5.86
N ALA A 119 -15.38 -11.31 6.50
CA ALA A 119 -15.15 -11.63 7.90
C ALA A 119 -13.72 -12.17 8.10
N ALA A 120 -13.16 -12.01 9.30
CA ALA A 120 -11.83 -12.50 9.64
C ALA A 120 -11.68 -13.99 9.32
N GLY A 121 -10.72 -14.34 8.47
CA GLY A 121 -10.45 -15.71 8.02
C GLY A 121 -11.43 -16.26 6.98
N ALA A 122 -12.47 -15.52 6.60
CA ALA A 122 -13.38 -15.96 5.55
C ALA A 122 -12.76 -15.78 4.16
N GLU A 123 -12.97 -16.76 3.29
CA GLU A 123 -12.61 -16.72 1.89
C GLU A 123 -13.76 -16.18 1.04
N SER A 124 -13.45 -15.56 -0.10
CA SER A 124 -14.47 -15.18 -1.07
C SER A 124 -15.12 -16.43 -1.70
N GLU A 125 -16.41 -16.33 -2.05
CA GLU A 125 -17.11 -17.41 -2.74
C GLU A 125 -16.55 -17.64 -4.15
N GLN A 126 -16.24 -16.56 -4.86
CA GLN A 126 -15.73 -16.57 -6.23
C GLN A 126 -14.26 -16.15 -6.29
N GLU A 127 -13.63 -16.46 -7.41
CA GLU A 127 -12.31 -15.97 -7.77
C GLU A 127 -12.42 -14.57 -8.38
N TYR A 128 -11.39 -13.76 -8.17
CA TYR A 128 -11.27 -12.43 -8.75
C TYR A 128 -9.99 -12.32 -9.58
N TYR A 129 -10.09 -11.57 -10.68
CA TYR A 129 -8.95 -11.12 -11.45
C TYR A 129 -8.44 -9.81 -10.87
N ILE A 130 -7.14 -9.74 -10.61
CA ILE A 130 -6.50 -8.58 -9.99
C ILE A 130 -5.27 -8.23 -10.82
N LYS A 131 -5.13 -6.94 -11.18
CA LYS A 131 -4.02 -6.41 -12.00
C LYS A 131 -3.20 -5.43 -11.19
N GLY A 132 -1.86 -5.46 -11.38
CA GLY A 132 -0.95 -4.48 -10.78
C GLY A 132 0.48 -4.70 -11.22
N LYS A 133 1.36 -3.84 -10.69
CA LYS A 133 2.82 -3.97 -10.81
C LYS A 133 3.38 -4.60 -9.55
N ILE A 134 4.30 -5.53 -9.70
CA ILE A 134 5.00 -6.12 -8.55
C ILE A 134 5.87 -5.04 -7.90
N CYS A 135 5.56 -4.68 -6.66
CA CYS A 135 6.31 -3.69 -5.89
C CYS A 135 7.26 -4.32 -4.86
N LYS A 136 7.03 -5.60 -4.50
CA LYS A 136 7.88 -6.34 -3.57
C LYS A 136 7.68 -7.84 -3.74
N ILE A 137 8.76 -8.59 -3.66
CA ILE A 137 8.74 -10.06 -3.66
C ILE A 137 9.07 -10.55 -2.25
N ALA A 138 8.12 -11.28 -1.63
CA ALA A 138 8.32 -11.95 -0.34
C ALA A 138 8.96 -13.33 -0.54
N GLN A 139 8.52 -14.06 -1.59
CA GLN A 139 9.05 -15.36 -1.97
C GLN A 139 8.94 -15.49 -3.50
N ALA A 140 10.06 -15.60 -4.19
CA ALA A 140 10.09 -15.87 -5.62
C ALA A 140 9.71 -17.33 -5.92
N TYR A 141 9.34 -17.60 -7.16
CA TYR A 141 9.14 -18.98 -7.61
C TYR A 141 10.43 -19.81 -7.53
N LYS A 142 10.30 -21.03 -7.05
CA LYS A 142 11.38 -22.02 -7.01
C LYS A 142 10.86 -23.39 -7.43
N ALA A 143 11.50 -24.02 -8.40
CA ALA A 143 11.09 -25.30 -8.95
C ALA A 143 11.32 -26.47 -7.98
N ASP A 144 12.36 -26.37 -7.15
CA ASP A 144 12.77 -27.35 -6.14
C ASP A 144 11.97 -27.26 -4.82
N GLN A 145 10.99 -26.34 -4.74
CA GLN A 145 10.13 -26.16 -3.59
C GLN A 145 8.66 -26.36 -3.97
N TRP A 146 7.78 -25.47 -3.47
CA TRP A 146 6.33 -25.58 -3.69
C TRP A 146 5.87 -25.18 -5.09
N GLY A 147 6.71 -24.53 -5.88
CA GLY A 147 6.39 -24.03 -7.22
C GLY A 147 5.40 -22.87 -7.20
N ASN A 148 5.21 -22.22 -6.05
CA ASN A 148 4.39 -21.03 -5.87
C ASN A 148 5.26 -19.82 -5.49
N ALA A 149 4.68 -18.61 -5.54
CA ALA A 149 5.34 -17.39 -5.12
C ALA A 149 4.43 -16.54 -4.24
N SER A 150 5.05 -15.67 -3.44
CA SER A 150 4.36 -14.65 -2.65
C SER A 150 4.97 -13.29 -2.93
N PHE A 151 4.15 -12.33 -3.31
CA PHE A 151 4.59 -10.99 -3.70
C PHE A 151 3.49 -9.95 -3.48
N TYR A 152 3.86 -8.69 -3.53
CA TYR A 152 2.92 -7.58 -3.41
C TYR A 152 2.79 -6.87 -4.76
N ILE A 153 1.57 -6.50 -5.10
CA ILE A 153 1.27 -5.69 -6.28
C ILE A 153 0.63 -4.37 -5.87
N SER A 154 0.87 -3.32 -6.64
CA SER A 154 0.22 -2.02 -6.53
C SER A 154 -0.04 -1.43 -7.91
N ASP A 155 -0.81 -0.36 -7.97
CA ASP A 155 -1.20 0.27 -9.24
C ASP A 155 -0.01 0.95 -9.92
N ASP A 156 0.87 1.56 -9.14
CA ASP A 156 2.01 2.36 -9.60
C ASP A 156 3.38 1.68 -9.44
N GLY A 157 3.44 0.53 -8.78
CA GLY A 157 4.68 -0.18 -8.48
C GLY A 157 5.37 0.28 -7.19
N THR A 158 4.77 1.20 -6.41
CA THR A 158 5.26 1.57 -5.07
C THR A 158 4.65 0.65 -4.01
N GLU A 159 5.18 0.68 -2.78
CA GLU A 159 4.59 -0.10 -1.68
C GLU A 159 3.30 0.51 -1.12
N THR A 160 2.83 1.62 -1.69
CA THR A 160 1.61 2.29 -1.27
C THR A 160 0.37 1.59 -1.85
N GLY A 161 -0.61 1.28 -1.01
CA GLY A 161 -1.84 0.60 -1.46
C GLY A 161 -1.63 -0.81 -1.99
N LYS A 162 -0.49 -1.42 -1.70
CA LYS A 162 -0.16 -2.77 -2.17
C LYS A 162 -1.13 -3.82 -1.64
N PHE A 163 -1.42 -4.80 -2.49
CA PHE A 163 -2.21 -6.00 -2.18
C PHE A 163 -1.29 -7.22 -2.11
N TYR A 164 -1.50 -8.10 -1.16
CA TYR A 164 -0.68 -9.28 -0.96
C TYR A 164 -1.19 -10.48 -1.76
N CYS A 165 -0.38 -10.92 -2.69
CA CYS A 165 -0.55 -12.14 -3.46
C CYS A 165 0.20 -13.28 -2.74
N PHE A 166 -0.51 -14.08 -1.96
CA PHE A 166 0.07 -15.14 -1.12
C PHE A 166 0.00 -16.49 -1.81
N HIS A 167 1.13 -17.19 -1.93
CA HIS A 167 1.30 -18.55 -2.46
C HIS A 167 0.54 -18.80 -3.78
N LEU A 168 0.75 -17.94 -4.77
CA LEU A 168 0.15 -18.10 -6.10
C LEU A 168 0.94 -19.11 -6.94
N LEU A 169 0.21 -19.96 -7.67
CA LEU A 169 0.79 -20.83 -8.70
C LEU A 169 1.22 -19.99 -9.92
N TYR A 170 2.01 -20.59 -10.78
CA TYR A 170 2.52 -19.97 -12.00
C TYR A 170 1.43 -19.90 -13.08
N LEU A 171 1.80 -19.43 -14.28
CA LEU A 171 0.92 -19.33 -15.46
C LEU A 171 0.19 -20.65 -15.72
N ASN A 172 -1.06 -20.57 -16.20
CA ASN A 172 -1.94 -21.70 -16.48
C ASN A 172 -2.31 -22.54 -15.25
N ASN A 173 -2.21 -21.97 -14.05
CA ASN A 173 -2.48 -22.66 -12.80
C ASN A 173 -1.56 -23.87 -12.55
N GLU A 174 -0.33 -23.78 -13.03
CA GLU A 174 0.69 -24.81 -12.90
C GLU A 174 1.72 -24.45 -11.81
N LYS A 175 2.46 -25.43 -11.33
CA LYS A 175 3.65 -25.17 -10.54
C LYS A 175 4.75 -24.58 -11.41
N TYR A 176 5.51 -23.66 -10.86
CA TYR A 176 6.70 -23.16 -11.51
C TYR A 176 7.72 -24.29 -11.70
N THR A 177 8.32 -24.34 -12.89
CA THR A 177 9.39 -25.30 -13.24
C THR A 177 10.64 -24.54 -13.69
N GLU A 178 11.78 -25.17 -13.55
CA GLU A 178 13.06 -24.60 -13.96
C GLU A 178 13.07 -24.21 -15.45
N GLY A 179 13.75 -23.11 -15.76
CA GLY A 179 13.83 -22.58 -17.12
C GLY A 179 12.68 -21.65 -17.53
N LYS A 180 11.62 -21.52 -16.72
CA LYS A 180 10.57 -20.52 -16.95
C LYS A 180 11.02 -19.14 -16.42
N THR A 181 10.50 -18.06 -17.02
CA THR A 181 10.74 -16.68 -16.56
C THR A 181 10.20 -16.48 -15.13
N ASN A 182 11.04 -16.07 -14.20
CA ASN A 182 10.60 -15.74 -12.85
C ASN A 182 10.05 -14.32 -12.79
N ILE A 183 9.37 -13.98 -11.68
CA ILE A 183 8.87 -12.64 -11.42
C ILE A 183 10.00 -11.71 -10.96
N ALA A 184 9.89 -10.44 -11.33
CA ALA A 184 10.78 -9.36 -10.86
C ALA A 184 9.95 -8.16 -10.37
N VAL A 185 10.56 -7.34 -9.52
CA VAL A 185 9.96 -6.04 -9.13
C VAL A 185 9.85 -5.16 -10.36
N GLY A 186 8.67 -4.54 -10.56
CA GLY A 186 8.34 -3.75 -11.73
C GLY A 186 7.57 -4.50 -12.81
N ASP A 187 7.51 -5.83 -12.77
CA ASP A 187 6.70 -6.60 -13.71
C ASP A 187 5.21 -6.27 -13.57
N GLU A 188 4.51 -6.18 -14.70
CA GLU A 188 3.06 -6.11 -14.70
C GLU A 188 2.45 -7.51 -14.70
N VAL A 189 1.50 -7.74 -13.81
CA VAL A 189 0.85 -9.04 -13.67
C VAL A 189 -0.67 -8.92 -13.63
N VAL A 190 -1.33 -9.96 -14.10
CA VAL A 190 -2.72 -10.25 -13.79
C VAL A 190 -2.76 -11.58 -13.06
N VAL A 191 -3.44 -11.63 -11.92
CA VAL A 191 -3.64 -12.85 -11.13
C VAL A 191 -5.12 -13.20 -11.07
N CYS A 192 -5.44 -14.48 -10.96
CA CYS A 192 -6.79 -14.97 -10.69
C CYS A 192 -6.73 -15.76 -9.37
N ALA A 193 -7.53 -15.37 -8.38
CA ALA A 193 -7.47 -16.00 -7.07
C ALA A 193 -8.75 -15.75 -6.26
N LYS A 194 -9.02 -16.65 -5.32
CA LYS A 194 -9.86 -16.30 -4.17
C LYS A 194 -9.12 -15.33 -3.26
N ILE A 195 -9.86 -14.45 -2.60
CA ILE A 195 -9.34 -13.45 -1.67
C ILE A 195 -9.88 -13.70 -0.27
N MET A 196 -9.16 -13.24 0.74
CA MET A 196 -9.55 -13.35 2.15
C MET A 196 -9.07 -12.16 2.96
N ASN A 197 -9.69 -11.98 4.12
CA ASN A 197 -9.20 -11.09 5.17
C ASN A 197 -8.52 -11.95 6.25
N TYR A 198 -7.26 -12.32 6.02
CA TYR A 198 -6.52 -13.18 6.96
C TYR A 198 -6.40 -12.48 8.32
N MET A 199 -6.80 -13.18 9.39
CA MET A 199 -6.84 -12.68 10.77
C MET A 199 -7.65 -11.38 10.96
N GLY A 200 -8.43 -10.92 9.97
CA GLY A 200 -9.25 -9.71 10.04
C GLY A 200 -8.51 -8.38 9.79
N ASN A 201 -7.22 -8.44 9.47
CA ASN A 201 -6.39 -7.26 9.25
C ASN A 201 -5.39 -7.39 8.08
N THR A 202 -5.37 -8.53 7.40
CA THR A 202 -4.46 -8.78 6.28
C THR A 202 -5.25 -9.21 5.04
N PRO A 203 -5.64 -8.25 4.18
CA PRO A 203 -6.24 -8.56 2.88
C PRO A 203 -5.22 -9.23 1.98
N GLU A 204 -5.56 -10.44 1.50
CA GLU A 204 -4.64 -11.22 0.67
C GLU A 204 -5.37 -12.21 -0.24
N THR A 205 -4.63 -12.86 -1.14
CA THR A 205 -5.14 -14.04 -1.86
C THR A 205 -5.10 -15.27 -0.95
N VAL A 206 -6.04 -16.20 -1.17
CA VAL A 206 -6.02 -17.49 -0.46
C VAL A 206 -4.88 -18.34 -1.02
N GLY A 207 -3.99 -18.80 -0.14
CA GLY A 207 -2.81 -19.57 -0.53
C GLY A 207 -3.14 -20.84 -1.34
N ASN A 208 -2.46 -21.02 -2.47
CA ASN A 208 -2.63 -22.13 -3.41
C ASN A 208 -4.05 -22.22 -4.05
N LYS A 209 -4.85 -21.17 -3.95
CA LYS A 209 -6.15 -21.02 -4.62
C LYS A 209 -6.14 -19.84 -5.61
N GLY A 210 -5.02 -19.67 -6.31
CA GLY A 210 -4.84 -18.65 -7.33
C GLY A 210 -3.55 -18.84 -8.09
N TYR A 211 -3.44 -18.15 -9.20
CA TYR A 211 -2.33 -18.29 -10.14
C TYR A 211 -2.11 -17.01 -10.96
N LEU A 212 -0.94 -16.93 -11.60
CA LEU A 212 -0.66 -15.90 -12.60
C LEU A 212 -1.45 -16.19 -13.88
N VAL A 213 -2.19 -15.20 -14.35
CA VAL A 213 -2.88 -15.20 -15.64
C VAL A 213 -1.99 -14.60 -16.72
N GLU A 214 -1.33 -13.49 -16.38
CA GLU A 214 -0.39 -12.77 -17.25
C GLU A 214 0.83 -12.34 -16.47
N LEU A 215 1.99 -12.40 -17.14
CA LEU A 215 3.27 -11.88 -16.65
C LEU A 215 3.91 -11.09 -17.79
N LYS A 216 4.04 -9.78 -17.64
CA LYS A 216 4.75 -8.89 -18.58
C LYS A 216 5.98 -8.36 -17.86
N SER A 217 7.14 -8.91 -18.24
CA SER A 217 8.42 -8.47 -17.70
C SER A 217 8.75 -7.06 -18.18
N ASN A 218 9.07 -6.18 -17.23
CA ASN A 218 9.37 -4.78 -17.49
C ASN A 218 10.84 -4.55 -17.91
N GLY A 219 11.50 -5.58 -18.46
CA GLY A 219 12.89 -5.49 -18.94
C GLY A 219 13.92 -5.23 -17.83
N GLY A 220 13.61 -5.63 -16.60
CA GLY A 220 14.58 -5.59 -15.52
C GLY A 220 15.74 -6.48 -15.88
N THR A 221 16.89 -5.87 -16.18
CA THR A 221 18.18 -6.55 -16.26
C THR A 221 18.35 -7.37 -14.99
N THR A 222 18.55 -8.68 -15.13
CA THR A 222 19.22 -9.48 -14.11
C THR A 222 20.38 -8.66 -13.57
N PRO A 223 20.63 -8.63 -12.24
CA PRO A 223 21.85 -8.04 -11.73
C PRO A 223 23.00 -8.74 -12.45
N ASP A 224 23.74 -7.99 -13.25
CA ASP A 224 24.97 -8.46 -13.88
C ASP A 224 25.83 -9.07 -12.79
N THR A 225 26.13 -10.34 -12.96
CA THR A 225 27.31 -10.94 -12.34
C THR A 225 28.46 -10.00 -12.65
N PRO A 226 29.30 -9.59 -11.68
CA PRO A 226 30.43 -8.71 -11.97
C PRO A 226 31.29 -9.39 -13.03
N GLU A 227 31.30 -8.86 -14.24
CA GLU A 227 32.30 -9.23 -15.24
C GLU A 227 33.67 -8.85 -14.67
N GLU A 228 34.51 -9.85 -14.57
CA GLU A 228 35.91 -9.73 -14.23
C GLU A 228 36.57 -8.65 -15.09
N SER A 229 37.26 -7.74 -14.44
CA SER A 229 37.95 -6.59 -14.97
C SER A 229 38.64 -6.82 -16.31
N GLY A 230 38.15 -6.21 -17.36
CA GLY A 230 38.90 -5.99 -18.57
C GLY A 230 40.11 -5.13 -18.29
N SER A 231 41.28 -5.71 -18.57
CA SER A 231 42.59 -5.07 -18.53
C SER A 231 42.59 -3.77 -19.32
N LEU A 232 42.85 -2.66 -18.64
CA LEU A 232 43.21 -1.40 -19.30
C LEU A 232 44.62 -1.54 -19.92
N LYS A 233 44.69 -1.71 -21.22
CA LYS A 233 45.92 -1.41 -21.97
C LYS A 233 45.99 0.10 -22.22
N GLY A 234 46.74 0.80 -21.39
CA GLY A 234 47.14 2.16 -21.65
C GLY A 234 48.44 2.16 -22.42
N ASP A 235 48.42 2.63 -23.67
CA ASP A 235 49.63 3.01 -24.40
C ASP A 235 50.11 4.36 -23.83
N LEU A 236 51.30 4.32 -23.19
CA LEU A 236 52.09 5.51 -22.86
C LEU A 236 52.84 5.94 -24.14
N VAL A 237 52.48 7.11 -24.68
CA VAL A 237 53.27 7.83 -25.68
C VAL A 237 54.14 8.85 -24.95
N TYR A 238 55.47 8.74 -25.18
CA TYR A 238 56.46 9.69 -24.71
C TYR A 238 56.41 11.01 -25.50
#